data_6a7b2d7cb5a34fb117923becf324fb75
#
_entry.id   6a7b2d7cb5a34fb117923becf324fb75
#
_cell.length_a   1.000
_cell.length_b   1.000
_cell.length_c   1.000
_cell.angle_alpha   90.00
_cell.angle_beta   90.00
_cell.angle_gamma   90.00
#
_symmetry.space_group_name_H-M   'P 1'
#
loop_
_entity.id
_entity.type
_entity.pdbx_description
1 polymer ?
#
loop_
_entity_poly.entity_id
_entity_poly.type
_entity_poly.pdbx_seq_one_letter_code
_entity_poly.pdbx_strand_id
1 'polypeptide(L)'
;MLEKLPDAIGHALRDVRAGLDNTAFNQSGLRTGLAAIEVGSLAFADHAPMPVRYTADGAGLSPPIHWRGVPADTASLVVIVEDADAPTPRPLVNAIVVDLPGDADGALPEGALASPDHDSDAVHAGRNSFLAAAWLPPDPPPGHGPHRYVFQVFALGPAAADAGFGATPGRDAVMEAVRSRGLASGCVVGTYERHDTTVRADDIFATGQPGTA
;
A
#
# COMPACT_ATOMS: atom_id res chain seq x y z
N MET A 1 -7.56 -4.46 14.05
CA MET A 1 -7.73 -3.50 15.18
C MET A 1 -8.96 -2.62 14.96
N LEU A 2 -9.17 -2.13 13.74
CA LEU A 2 -10.36 -1.32 13.40
C LEU A 2 -11.62 -2.14 13.16
N GLU A 3 -11.51 -3.46 13.05
CA GLU A 3 -12.64 -4.39 12.89
C GLU A 3 -13.67 -4.31 14.03
N LYS A 4 -13.29 -3.74 15.18
CA LYS A 4 -14.15 -3.58 16.36
C LYS A 4 -14.86 -2.23 16.43
N LEU A 5 -14.59 -1.33 15.46
CA LEU A 5 -15.29 -0.06 15.41
C LEU A 5 -16.74 -0.29 14.96
N PRO A 6 -17.72 0.40 15.59
CA PRO A 6 -19.09 0.40 15.08
C PRO A 6 -19.13 0.94 13.65
N ASP A 7 -19.92 0.31 12.78
CA ASP A 7 -20.10 0.71 11.37
C ASP A 7 -20.53 2.19 11.24
N ALA A 8 -21.27 2.71 12.22
CA ALA A 8 -21.67 4.11 12.29
C ALA A 8 -20.47 5.09 12.25
N ILE A 9 -19.30 4.69 12.77
CA ILE A 9 -18.10 5.52 12.73
C ILE A 9 -17.53 5.53 11.30
N GLY A 10 -17.48 4.39 10.64
CA GLY A 10 -17.06 4.30 9.24
C GLY A 10 -17.97 5.13 8.34
N HIS A 11 -19.28 5.03 8.52
CA HIS A 11 -20.23 5.85 7.77
C HIS A 11 -20.07 7.35 8.04
N ALA A 12 -19.82 7.77 9.26
CA ALA A 12 -19.60 9.18 9.61
C ALA A 12 -18.32 9.75 9.00
N LEU A 13 -17.31 8.91 8.74
CA LEU A 13 -16.04 9.29 8.17
C LEU A 13 -15.95 9.02 6.66
N ARG A 14 -17.01 8.53 6.01
CA ARG A 14 -17.00 8.05 4.63
C ARG A 14 -16.40 9.03 3.62
N ASP A 15 -16.60 10.31 3.81
CA ASP A 15 -16.12 11.37 2.94
C ASP A 15 -14.75 11.93 3.38
N VAL A 16 -14.23 11.47 4.51
CA VAL A 16 -12.90 11.88 5.01
C VAL A 16 -11.87 10.91 4.46
N ARG A 17 -11.11 11.37 3.46
CA ARG A 17 -10.08 10.57 2.79
C ARG A 17 -8.81 11.38 2.58
N ALA A 18 -7.65 10.76 2.76
CA ALA A 18 -6.36 11.40 2.52
C ALA A 18 -6.20 11.84 1.05
N GLY A 19 -6.72 11.06 0.12
CA GLY A 19 -6.73 11.35 -1.32
C GLY A 19 -5.49 10.83 -2.07
N LEU A 20 -5.71 10.41 -3.30
CA LEU A 20 -4.64 9.93 -4.20
C LEU A 20 -3.59 11.02 -4.47
N ASP A 21 -4.00 12.29 -4.57
CA ASP A 21 -3.09 13.40 -4.87
C ASP A 21 -2.01 13.59 -3.80
N ASN A 22 -2.23 13.07 -2.60
CA ASN A 22 -1.30 13.13 -1.48
C ASN A 22 -0.38 11.91 -1.36
N THR A 23 -0.52 10.89 -2.23
CA THR A 23 0.40 9.74 -2.27
C THR A 23 1.80 10.15 -2.74
N ALA A 24 2.81 9.37 -2.36
CA ALA A 24 4.19 9.62 -2.77
C ALA A 24 4.33 9.68 -4.30
N PHE A 25 3.65 8.80 -5.03
CA PHE A 25 3.65 8.77 -6.49
C PHE A 25 3.17 10.08 -7.11
N ASN A 26 2.04 10.62 -6.64
CA ASN A 26 1.48 11.87 -7.16
C ASN A 26 2.25 13.10 -6.68
N GLN A 27 2.91 13.03 -5.52
CA GLN A 27 3.75 14.10 -4.96
C GLN A 27 5.19 14.09 -5.47
N SER A 28 5.61 13.04 -6.18
CA SER A 28 7.02 12.85 -6.61
C SER A 28 7.47 13.83 -7.69
N GLY A 29 6.54 14.33 -8.51
CA GLY A 29 6.87 15.09 -9.72
C GLY A 29 7.44 14.26 -10.88
N LEU A 30 7.60 12.94 -10.74
CA LEU A 30 8.22 12.05 -11.73
C LEU A 30 7.26 11.57 -12.83
N ARG A 31 5.99 11.99 -12.81
CA ARG A 31 4.96 11.53 -13.75
C ARG A 31 5.06 12.12 -15.15
N THR A 32 5.78 13.23 -15.32
CA THR A 32 5.83 13.95 -16.59
C THR A 32 7.19 13.84 -17.24
N GLY A 33 7.27 13.17 -18.40
CA GLY A 33 8.44 13.18 -19.28
C GLY A 33 9.59 12.24 -18.89
N LEU A 34 9.43 11.41 -17.86
CA LEU A 34 10.40 10.42 -17.43
C LEU A 34 9.97 9.00 -17.79
N ALA A 35 10.92 8.06 -17.75
CA ALA A 35 10.63 6.65 -17.94
C ALA A 35 9.60 6.16 -16.89
N ALA A 36 8.68 5.32 -17.32
CA ALA A 36 7.71 4.67 -16.44
C ALA A 36 8.19 3.27 -16.09
N ILE A 37 8.11 2.92 -14.79
CA ILE A 37 8.28 1.55 -14.31
C ILE A 37 6.93 0.86 -14.40
N GLU A 38 6.87 -0.29 -15.07
CA GLU A 38 5.70 -1.16 -15.03
C GLU A 38 5.68 -1.89 -13.69
N VAL A 39 4.62 -1.70 -12.90
CA VAL A 39 4.45 -2.34 -11.60
C VAL A 39 3.19 -3.19 -11.61
N GLY A 40 3.29 -4.41 -11.06
CA GLY A 40 2.17 -5.33 -10.99
C GLY A 40 2.23 -6.27 -9.81
N SER A 41 1.16 -7.03 -9.60
CA SER A 41 1.08 -8.11 -8.63
C SER A 41 0.56 -9.39 -9.29
N LEU A 42 1.06 -10.54 -8.84
CA LEU A 42 0.49 -11.83 -9.23
C LEU A 42 -0.76 -12.18 -8.41
N ALA A 43 -1.05 -11.43 -7.36
CA ALA A 43 -2.14 -11.68 -6.43
C ALA A 43 -3.42 -10.92 -6.77
N PHE A 44 -3.30 -9.78 -7.45
CA PHE A 44 -4.45 -8.95 -7.85
C PHE A 44 -4.11 -8.13 -9.11
N ALA A 45 -5.13 -7.82 -9.90
CA ALA A 45 -4.99 -6.92 -11.04
C ALA A 45 -5.05 -5.45 -10.56
N ASP A 46 -4.56 -4.53 -11.39
CA ASP A 46 -4.64 -3.10 -11.09
C ASP A 46 -6.10 -2.65 -10.86
N HIS A 47 -6.31 -1.88 -9.79
CA HIS A 47 -7.60 -1.42 -9.29
C HIS A 47 -8.60 -2.54 -8.88
N ALA A 48 -8.13 -3.79 -8.75
CA ALA A 48 -8.96 -4.91 -8.32
C ALA A 48 -8.85 -5.18 -6.80
N PRO A 49 -9.84 -5.91 -6.24
CA PRO A 49 -9.80 -6.32 -4.84
C PRO A 49 -8.59 -7.20 -4.53
N MET A 50 -7.90 -6.90 -3.44
CA MET A 50 -6.85 -7.76 -2.89
C MET A 50 -7.45 -8.94 -2.15
N PRO A 51 -6.88 -10.16 -2.28
CA PRO A 51 -7.26 -11.30 -1.46
C PRO A 51 -7.14 -11.02 0.04
N VAL A 52 -8.11 -11.51 0.81
CA VAL A 52 -8.22 -11.31 2.27
C VAL A 52 -6.94 -11.72 3.02
N ARG A 53 -6.18 -12.70 2.51
CA ARG A 53 -4.92 -13.15 3.13
C ARG A 53 -3.86 -12.06 3.31
N TYR A 54 -3.96 -10.94 2.57
CA TYR A 54 -3.04 -9.80 2.66
C TYR A 54 -3.53 -8.69 3.58
N THR A 55 -4.68 -8.86 4.19
CA THR A 55 -5.37 -7.88 5.04
C THR A 55 -5.39 -8.29 6.50
N ALA A 56 -5.81 -7.40 7.37
CA ALA A 56 -5.98 -7.67 8.81
C ALA A 56 -7.10 -8.70 9.11
N ASP A 57 -7.96 -8.99 8.14
CA ASP A 57 -9.02 -10.02 8.26
C ASP A 57 -8.54 -11.41 7.80
N GLY A 58 -7.28 -11.53 7.37
CA GLY A 58 -6.65 -12.77 6.93
C GLY A 58 -5.31 -13.03 7.62
N ALA A 59 -4.38 -13.60 6.89
CA ALA A 59 -3.04 -13.92 7.40
C ALA A 59 -2.13 -12.69 7.57
N GLY A 60 -2.52 -11.52 7.05
CA GLY A 60 -1.77 -10.28 7.17
C GLY A 60 -0.42 -10.28 6.45
N LEU A 61 -0.23 -11.16 5.46
CA LEU A 61 1.01 -11.22 4.70
C LEU A 61 1.15 -10.01 3.76
N SER A 62 2.37 -9.57 3.47
CA SER A 62 2.59 -8.62 2.38
C SER A 62 2.37 -9.30 1.04
N PRO A 63 1.63 -8.68 0.08
CA PRO A 63 1.40 -9.28 -1.23
C PRO A 63 2.67 -9.28 -2.08
N PRO A 64 2.78 -10.20 -3.06
CA PRO A 64 3.87 -10.20 -4.02
C PRO A 64 3.72 -9.01 -4.98
N ILE A 65 4.82 -8.29 -5.23
CA ILE A 65 4.89 -7.16 -6.16
C ILE A 65 6.08 -7.37 -7.09
N HIS A 66 5.91 -7.11 -8.37
CA HIS A 66 6.98 -7.13 -9.35
C HIS A 66 7.05 -5.81 -10.14
N TRP A 67 8.21 -5.51 -10.69
CA TRP A 67 8.44 -4.34 -11.52
C TRP A 67 9.34 -4.64 -12.70
N ARG A 68 9.16 -3.87 -13.79
CA ARG A 68 9.91 -3.95 -15.04
C ARG A 68 10.20 -2.56 -15.60
N GLY A 69 11.19 -2.50 -16.50
CA GLY A 69 11.55 -1.27 -17.16
C GLY A 69 12.36 -0.32 -16.29
N VAL A 70 13.17 -0.85 -15.38
CA VAL A 70 14.05 -0.06 -14.53
C VAL A 70 15.11 0.64 -15.40
N PRO A 71 15.31 1.98 -15.30
CA PRO A 71 16.34 2.70 -16.05
C PRO A 71 17.75 2.21 -15.73
N ALA A 72 18.62 2.16 -16.74
CA ALA A 72 19.99 1.63 -16.62
C ALA A 72 20.87 2.36 -15.58
N ASP A 73 20.60 3.66 -15.33
CA ASP A 73 21.36 4.46 -14.37
C ASP A 73 20.82 4.38 -12.93
N THR A 74 19.94 3.43 -12.66
CA THR A 74 19.35 3.23 -11.34
C THR A 74 20.36 2.60 -10.39
N ALA A 75 20.63 3.28 -9.28
CA ALA A 75 21.51 2.76 -8.23
C ALA A 75 20.75 1.91 -7.21
N SER A 76 19.51 2.29 -6.90
CA SER A 76 18.63 1.54 -5.97
C SER A 76 17.17 1.80 -6.27
N LEU A 77 16.32 0.90 -5.77
CA LEU A 77 14.87 1.07 -5.82
C LEU A 77 14.29 1.25 -4.41
N VAL A 78 13.17 1.94 -4.37
CA VAL A 78 12.35 2.11 -3.17
C VAL A 78 10.92 1.68 -3.48
N VAL A 79 10.33 0.92 -2.57
CA VAL A 79 8.89 0.61 -2.58
C VAL A 79 8.24 1.32 -1.39
N ILE A 80 7.14 2.03 -1.63
CA ILE A 80 6.29 2.58 -0.58
C ILE A 80 4.84 2.20 -0.87
N VAL A 81 4.15 1.70 0.14
CA VAL A 81 2.72 1.35 0.04
C VAL A 81 1.91 2.29 0.92
N GLU A 82 0.89 2.91 0.33
CA GLU A 82 0.07 3.90 1.02
C GLU A 82 -1.42 3.61 0.81
N ASP A 83 -2.20 3.73 1.90
CA ASP A 83 -3.67 3.78 1.88
C ASP A 83 -4.10 5.22 1.58
N ALA A 84 -4.56 5.44 0.36
CA ALA A 84 -5.00 6.75 -0.12
C ALA A 84 -6.37 7.17 0.42
N ASP A 85 -7.12 6.23 0.98
CA ASP A 85 -8.48 6.47 1.46
C ASP A 85 -8.60 6.42 3.00
N ALA A 86 -7.48 6.29 3.70
CA ALA A 86 -7.47 6.39 5.16
C ALA A 86 -8.11 7.72 5.61
N PRO A 87 -8.93 7.73 6.69
CA PRO A 87 -9.54 8.93 7.22
C PRO A 87 -8.54 9.76 8.05
N THR A 88 -7.44 10.12 7.42
CA THR A 88 -6.30 10.84 7.99
C THR A 88 -5.91 12.01 7.09
N PRO A 89 -5.23 13.05 7.61
CA PRO A 89 -4.80 14.20 6.80
C PRO A 89 -3.82 13.87 5.67
N ARG A 90 -3.14 12.72 5.75
CA ARG A 90 -2.21 12.20 4.72
C ARG A 90 -2.44 10.71 4.55
N PRO A 91 -2.08 10.12 3.38
CA PRO A 91 -2.12 8.67 3.19
C PRO A 91 -1.41 7.93 4.32
N LEU A 92 -2.02 6.86 4.79
CA LEU A 92 -1.44 6.01 5.81
C LEU A 92 -0.40 5.10 5.13
N VAL A 93 0.84 5.16 5.61
CA VAL A 93 1.94 4.33 5.10
C VAL A 93 1.80 2.92 5.65
N ASN A 94 1.55 1.95 4.76
CA ASN A 94 1.45 0.53 5.10
C ASN A 94 2.82 -0.16 5.12
N ALA A 95 3.73 0.24 4.23
CA ALA A 95 5.09 -0.28 4.18
C ALA A 95 6.05 0.67 3.47
N ILE A 96 7.32 0.58 3.83
CA ILE A 96 8.44 1.15 3.11
C ILE A 96 9.51 0.06 2.99
N VAL A 97 10.09 -0.09 1.79
CA VAL A 97 11.29 -0.89 1.55
C VAL A 97 12.27 -0.02 0.79
N VAL A 98 13.50 0.02 1.24
CA VAL A 98 14.58 0.81 0.62
C VAL A 98 15.77 -0.07 0.26
N ASP A 99 16.72 0.51 -0.46
CA ASP A 99 17.98 -0.12 -0.85
C ASP A 99 17.81 -1.44 -1.63
N LEU A 100 16.69 -1.59 -2.34
CA LEU A 100 16.54 -2.70 -3.29
C LEU A 100 17.49 -2.53 -4.46
N PRO A 101 18.06 -3.63 -5.01
CA PRO A 101 18.93 -3.56 -6.18
C PRO A 101 18.30 -2.83 -7.36
N GLY A 102 19.02 -1.89 -7.98
CA GLY A 102 18.55 -1.05 -9.08
C GLY A 102 18.97 -1.52 -10.47
N ASP A 103 19.72 -2.59 -10.58
CA ASP A 103 20.39 -3.04 -11.81
C ASP A 103 19.49 -3.89 -12.73
N ALA A 104 18.30 -4.26 -12.28
CA ALA A 104 17.41 -5.12 -13.06
C ALA A 104 15.92 -4.97 -12.65
N ASP A 105 15.05 -5.53 -13.49
CA ASP A 105 13.69 -5.87 -13.14
C ASP A 105 13.69 -6.81 -11.94
N GLY A 106 12.66 -6.72 -11.09
CA GLY A 106 12.67 -7.48 -9.86
C GLY A 106 11.30 -7.70 -9.25
N ALA A 107 11.30 -8.30 -8.08
CA ALA A 107 10.08 -8.58 -7.32
C ALA A 107 10.35 -8.67 -5.82
N LEU A 108 9.33 -8.34 -5.04
CA LEU A 108 9.18 -8.74 -3.65
C LEU A 108 8.23 -9.94 -3.61
N PRO A 109 8.63 -11.09 -3.08
CA PRO A 109 7.74 -12.25 -2.93
C PRO A 109 6.67 -11.99 -1.87
N GLU A 110 5.64 -12.83 -1.86
CA GLU A 110 4.67 -12.86 -0.78
C GLU A 110 5.36 -13.02 0.59
N GLY A 111 4.94 -12.23 1.58
CA GLY A 111 5.52 -12.29 2.92
C GLY A 111 6.95 -11.74 3.02
N ALA A 112 7.43 -10.99 2.02
CA ALA A 112 8.77 -10.38 2.06
C ALA A 112 8.97 -9.40 3.21
N LEU A 113 7.90 -8.81 3.74
CA LEU A 113 7.95 -7.92 4.89
C LEU A 113 7.39 -8.62 6.13
N ALA A 114 8.04 -8.41 7.28
CA ALA A 114 7.46 -8.79 8.56
C ALA A 114 6.08 -8.14 8.74
N SER A 115 5.20 -8.82 9.45
CA SER A 115 3.88 -8.33 9.84
C SER A 115 3.58 -8.78 11.28
N PRO A 116 2.47 -8.37 11.91
CA PRO A 116 2.19 -8.75 13.29
C PRO A 116 2.25 -10.25 13.58
N ASP A 117 1.91 -11.08 12.58
CA ASP A 117 1.87 -12.54 12.71
C ASP A 117 2.89 -13.28 11.81
N HIS A 118 3.83 -12.54 11.20
CA HIS A 118 4.83 -13.09 10.29
C HIS A 118 6.16 -12.34 10.39
N ASP A 119 7.21 -13.02 10.81
CA ASP A 119 8.56 -12.46 10.87
C ASP A 119 9.26 -12.55 9.51
N SER A 120 9.98 -11.48 9.15
CA SER A 120 10.85 -11.43 7.96
C SER A 120 11.94 -10.38 8.16
N ASP A 121 13.15 -10.71 7.78
CA ASP A 121 14.32 -9.82 7.71
C ASP A 121 14.91 -9.75 6.29
N ALA A 122 14.12 -10.18 5.29
CA ALA A 122 14.58 -10.31 3.91
C ALA A 122 14.89 -8.97 3.23
N VAL A 123 14.42 -7.85 3.77
CA VAL A 123 14.52 -6.53 3.15
C VAL A 123 14.87 -5.44 4.15
N HIS A 124 15.47 -4.34 3.67
CA HIS A 124 15.65 -3.13 4.48
C HIS A 124 14.32 -2.38 4.58
N ALA A 125 13.58 -2.64 5.65
CA ALA A 125 12.27 -2.05 5.88
C ALA A 125 12.36 -0.68 6.57
N GLY A 126 11.60 0.28 6.06
CA GLY A 126 11.37 1.58 6.69
C GLY A 126 10.13 1.57 7.60
N ARG A 127 9.92 2.66 8.32
CA ARG A 127 8.80 2.81 9.26
C ARG A 127 7.48 3.06 8.55
N ASN A 128 6.48 2.26 8.87
CA ASN A 128 5.08 2.53 8.53
C ASN A 128 4.47 3.63 9.42
N SER A 129 3.20 3.96 9.25
CA SER A 129 2.50 5.00 10.02
C SER A 129 2.36 4.68 11.52
N PHE A 130 2.57 3.43 11.93
CA PHE A 130 2.62 3.01 13.33
C PHE A 130 4.05 2.85 13.86
N LEU A 131 5.04 3.42 13.14
CA LEU A 131 6.46 3.44 13.50
C LEU A 131 7.14 2.06 13.51
N ALA A 132 6.50 1.03 12.98
CA ALA A 132 7.07 -0.30 12.83
C ALA A 132 7.75 -0.45 11.46
N ALA A 133 8.92 -1.11 11.44
CA ALA A 133 9.60 -1.51 10.22
C ALA A 133 9.00 -2.83 9.68
N ALA A 134 7.74 -2.77 9.27
CA ALA A 134 6.92 -3.93 8.94
C ALA A 134 5.78 -3.57 7.98
N TRP A 135 5.17 -4.58 7.39
CA TRP A 135 3.89 -4.49 6.71
C TRP A 135 2.78 -4.18 7.70
N LEU A 136 2.01 -3.14 7.44
CA LEU A 136 0.76 -2.85 8.11
C LEU A 136 -0.37 -3.35 7.22
N PRO A 137 -1.01 -4.49 7.55
CA PRO A 137 -2.08 -5.04 6.73
C PRO A 137 -3.26 -4.07 6.59
N PRO A 138 -3.91 -4.01 5.41
CA PRO A 138 -5.15 -3.28 5.21
C PRO A 138 -6.19 -3.57 6.28
N ASP A 139 -6.64 -2.51 6.98
CA ASP A 139 -7.59 -2.59 8.11
C ASP A 139 -8.58 -1.42 8.03
N PRO A 140 -9.35 -1.26 6.91
CA PRO A 140 -10.28 -0.16 6.77
C PRO A 140 -11.43 -0.27 7.79
N PRO A 141 -11.98 0.86 8.29
CA PRO A 141 -13.14 0.82 9.16
C PRO A 141 -14.36 0.22 8.44
N PRO A 142 -15.16 -0.64 9.10
CA PRO A 142 -16.41 -1.14 8.53
C PRO A 142 -17.34 0.02 8.12
N GLY A 143 -17.98 -0.08 6.96
CA GLY A 143 -18.90 0.94 6.46
C GLY A 143 -18.25 2.22 5.88
N HIS A 144 -16.90 2.33 5.89
CA HIS A 144 -16.19 3.46 5.27
C HIS A 144 -16.16 3.36 3.74
N GLY A 145 -16.38 2.17 3.19
CA GLY A 145 -16.28 1.86 1.78
C GLY A 145 -14.90 1.39 1.36
N PRO A 146 -14.65 1.21 0.05
CA PRO A 146 -13.39 0.68 -0.45
C PRO A 146 -12.23 1.65 -0.23
N HIS A 147 -11.09 1.12 0.19
CA HIS A 147 -9.80 1.81 0.28
C HIS A 147 -8.89 1.37 -0.85
N ARG A 148 -8.11 2.32 -1.39
CA ARG A 148 -7.10 2.09 -2.43
C ARG A 148 -5.72 2.07 -1.78
N TYR A 149 -5.06 0.92 -1.90
CA TYR A 149 -3.70 0.70 -1.46
C TYR A 149 -2.77 0.83 -2.66
N VAL A 150 -1.97 1.89 -2.68
CA VAL A 150 -1.11 2.25 -3.81
C VAL A 150 0.29 1.70 -3.54
N PHE A 151 0.70 0.70 -4.31
CA PHE A 151 2.04 0.10 -4.29
C PHE A 151 2.90 0.85 -5.30
N GLN A 152 3.87 1.60 -4.82
CA GLN A 152 4.62 2.57 -5.59
C GLN A 152 6.10 2.19 -5.61
N VAL A 153 6.70 2.16 -6.79
CA VAL A 153 8.12 1.85 -7.01
C VAL A 153 8.82 3.09 -7.58
N PHE A 154 9.95 3.45 -7.00
CA PHE A 154 10.77 4.57 -7.43
C PHE A 154 12.19 4.09 -7.74
N ALA A 155 12.69 4.40 -8.93
CA ALA A 155 14.09 4.24 -9.28
C ALA A 155 14.87 5.49 -8.85
N LEU A 156 15.96 5.27 -8.14
CA LEU A 156 16.82 6.33 -7.62
C LEU A 156 18.21 6.23 -8.25
N GLY A 157 18.71 7.35 -8.73
CA GLY A 157 20.11 7.50 -9.16
C GLY A 157 21.09 7.40 -7.99
N PRO A 158 22.41 7.48 -8.26
CA PRO A 158 23.44 7.42 -7.25
C PRO A 158 23.23 8.44 -6.11
N ALA A 159 23.48 8.01 -4.88
CA ALA A 159 23.48 8.89 -3.71
C ALA A 159 24.87 9.52 -3.54
N ALA A 160 24.96 10.71 -2.95
CA ALA A 160 26.21 11.21 -2.39
C ALA A 160 26.69 10.27 -1.26
N ALA A 161 27.99 10.26 -0.98
CA ALA A 161 28.64 9.28 -0.10
C ALA A 161 27.96 9.10 1.26
N ASP A 162 27.33 10.16 1.80
CA ASP A 162 26.68 10.17 3.11
C ASP A 162 25.15 10.23 3.05
N ALA A 163 24.55 10.08 1.85
CA ALA A 163 23.10 10.24 1.62
C ALA A 163 22.35 8.91 1.53
N GLY A 164 22.79 7.88 2.25
CA GLY A 164 22.09 6.61 2.39
C GLY A 164 20.87 6.71 3.30
N PHE A 165 19.99 5.70 3.22
CA PHE A 165 18.89 5.58 4.16
C PHE A 165 19.42 5.14 5.54
N GLY A 166 18.89 5.74 6.62
CA GLY A 166 19.13 5.26 7.97
C GLY A 166 18.44 3.92 8.25
N ALA A 167 18.69 3.32 9.40
CA ALA A 167 18.23 1.97 9.73
C ALA A 167 16.71 1.75 9.55
N THR A 168 15.87 2.75 9.79
CA THR A 168 14.42 2.66 9.63
C THR A 168 13.87 3.97 9.05
N PRO A 169 14.06 4.23 7.74
CA PRO A 169 13.62 5.48 7.12
C PRO A 169 12.09 5.59 7.11
N GLY A 170 11.59 6.81 7.31
CA GLY A 170 10.18 7.14 7.17
C GLY A 170 9.87 7.73 5.81
N ARG A 171 8.59 8.05 5.57
CA ARG A 171 8.09 8.64 4.33
C ARG A 171 8.85 9.90 3.90
N ASP A 172 9.17 10.80 4.82
CA ASP A 172 9.83 12.07 4.47
C ASP A 172 11.25 11.83 3.92
N ALA A 173 11.99 10.86 4.46
CA ALA A 173 13.31 10.47 3.93
C ALA A 173 13.20 9.87 2.52
N VAL A 174 12.18 9.04 2.27
CA VAL A 174 11.89 8.50 0.92
C VAL A 174 11.57 9.64 -0.05
N MET A 175 10.68 10.56 0.34
CA MET A 175 10.30 11.69 -0.52
C MET A 175 11.46 12.63 -0.83
N GLU A 176 12.37 12.84 0.13
CA GLU A 176 13.59 13.62 -0.10
C GLU A 176 14.52 12.93 -1.11
N ALA A 177 14.73 11.62 -0.96
CA ALA A 177 15.52 10.85 -1.93
C ALA A 177 14.89 10.86 -3.33
N VAL A 178 13.56 10.73 -3.42
CA VAL A 178 12.82 10.78 -4.68
C VAL A 178 12.95 12.16 -5.35
N ARG A 179 12.82 13.25 -4.58
CA ARG A 179 12.96 14.61 -5.14
C ARG A 179 14.38 14.91 -5.61
N SER A 180 15.38 14.43 -4.88
CA SER A 180 16.79 14.75 -5.16
C SER A 180 17.40 13.89 -6.26
N ARG A 181 16.99 12.63 -6.40
CA ARG A 181 17.65 11.66 -7.30
C ARG A 181 16.71 10.65 -7.96
N GLY A 182 15.40 10.92 -7.97
CA GLY A 182 14.42 10.06 -8.66
C GLY A 182 14.59 10.10 -10.17
N LEU A 183 14.61 8.93 -10.80
CA LEU A 183 14.77 8.73 -12.25
C LEU A 183 13.47 8.31 -12.92
N ALA A 184 12.72 7.43 -12.29
CA ALA A 184 11.49 6.87 -12.81
C ALA A 184 10.58 6.42 -11.67
N SER A 185 9.30 6.26 -11.96
CA SER A 185 8.33 5.72 -11.01
C SER A 185 7.26 4.90 -11.71
N GLY A 186 6.61 4.03 -10.93
CA GLY A 186 5.43 3.29 -11.34
C GLY A 186 4.59 2.90 -10.14
N CYS A 187 3.35 2.48 -10.37
CA CYS A 187 2.51 1.99 -9.30
C CYS A 187 1.47 0.98 -9.79
N VAL A 188 0.96 0.18 -8.86
CA VAL A 188 -0.24 -0.65 -9.02
C VAL A 188 -1.14 -0.41 -7.81
N VAL A 189 -2.45 -0.45 -8.01
CA VAL A 189 -3.45 -0.17 -6.99
C VAL A 189 -4.22 -1.46 -6.68
N GLY A 190 -4.19 -1.89 -5.41
CA GLY A 190 -5.12 -2.89 -4.90
C GLY A 190 -6.22 -2.22 -4.10
N THR A 191 -7.41 -2.81 -4.06
CA THR A 191 -8.51 -2.30 -3.24
C THR A 191 -8.88 -3.29 -2.15
N TYR A 192 -9.36 -2.78 -1.03
CA TYR A 192 -9.97 -3.60 0.01
C TYR A 192 -11.07 -2.83 0.72
N GLU A 193 -12.17 -3.51 1.00
CA GLU A 193 -13.31 -2.97 1.74
C GLU A 193 -13.73 -3.97 2.81
N ARG A 194 -13.96 -3.48 4.02
CA ARG A 194 -14.64 -4.25 5.03
C ARG A 194 -16.12 -3.93 4.99
N HIS A 195 -16.92 -4.91 4.60
CA HIS A 195 -18.36 -4.75 4.50
C HIS A 195 -19.00 -4.50 5.87
N ASP A 196 -20.08 -3.72 5.84
CA ASP A 196 -20.93 -3.47 7.00
C ASP A 196 -21.59 -4.77 7.47
N THR A 197 -21.43 -5.09 8.75
CA THR A 197 -21.99 -6.31 9.33
C THR A 197 -23.48 -6.16 9.68
N THR A 198 -24.00 -4.93 9.77
CA THR A 198 -25.40 -4.65 10.11
C THR A 198 -26.37 -4.91 8.95
N VAL A 199 -25.94 -4.79 7.70
CA VAL A 199 -26.79 -5.01 6.51
C VAL A 199 -27.11 -6.50 6.30
N ARG A 200 -26.28 -7.42 6.81
CA ARG A 200 -26.50 -8.87 6.64
C ARG A 200 -27.66 -9.45 7.46
N ALA A 201 -28.04 -8.81 8.55
CA ALA A 201 -29.15 -9.30 9.39
C ALA A 201 -30.51 -9.04 8.73
N ASP A 202 -30.67 -7.95 8.00
CA ASP A 202 -31.96 -7.58 7.37
C ASP A 202 -32.17 -8.30 6.04
N ASP A 203 -31.10 -8.58 5.26
CA ASP A 203 -31.18 -9.32 3.99
C ASP A 203 -31.54 -10.80 4.17
N ILE A 204 -31.25 -11.39 5.34
CA ILE A 204 -31.56 -12.79 5.63
C ILE A 204 -33.08 -12.98 5.86
N PHE A 205 -33.79 -11.95 6.27
CA PHE A 205 -35.24 -12.02 6.54
C PHE A 205 -36.11 -11.60 5.34
N ALA A 206 -35.53 -11.00 4.29
CA ALA A 206 -36.30 -10.54 3.12
C ALA A 206 -36.61 -11.63 2.08
N THR A 207 -36.02 -12.83 2.18
CA THR A 207 -36.21 -13.92 1.19
C THR A 207 -37.14 -15.05 1.68
N GLY A 208 -37.86 -14.85 2.78
CA GLY A 208 -38.72 -15.86 3.41
C GLY A 208 -40.23 -15.61 3.33
N GLN A 209 -40.79 -15.19 2.19
CA GLN A 209 -42.24 -15.30 1.99
C GLN A 209 -42.54 -16.50 1.07
N PRO A 210 -43.13 -17.60 1.60
CA PRO A 210 -43.72 -18.61 0.72
C PRO A 210 -44.98 -18.04 0.10
N GLY A 211 -45.05 -18.05 -1.22
CA GLY A 211 -46.25 -17.74 -1.97
C GLY A 211 -47.38 -18.69 -1.54
N THR A 212 -48.47 -18.12 -1.06
CA THR A 212 -49.73 -18.83 -0.93
C THR A 212 -50.42 -18.91 -2.27
N ALA A 213 -50.61 -20.12 -2.73
CA ALA A 213 -51.47 -20.46 -3.84
C ALA A 213 -52.98 -20.28 -3.46
#